data_3b6824bfbd4dbd2cc2109f82f84bfe0e
#
_entry.id   3b6824bfbd4dbd2cc2109f82f84bfe0e
#
_cell.length_a   1.000
_cell.length_b   1.000
_cell.length_c   1.000
_cell.angle_alpha   90.00
_cell.angle_beta   90.00
_cell.angle_gamma   90.00
#
_symmetry.space_group_name_H-M   'P 1'
#
loop_
_entity.id
_entity.type
_entity.pdbx_description
1 polymer ?
#
loop_
_entity_poly.entity_id
_entity_poly.type
_entity_poly.pdbx_seq_one_letter_code
_entity_poly.pdbx_strand_id
1 'polypeptide(L)'
;MYNYGKCEICNTPLEEKNIQQDFWIKDRLVVIEKVPAGVCPQCGEKVVNAKVGEHIAELLKDSNRINEAPTISVPFIKYEVETVVV
;
A
#
# COMPACT_ATOMS: atom_id res chain seq x y z
N MET A 1 15.08 4.89 -14.65
CA MET A 1 13.67 4.52 -14.57
C MET A 1 13.52 3.00 -14.57
N TYR A 2 12.83 2.46 -13.60
CA TYR A 2 12.65 1.02 -13.51
C TYR A 2 11.55 0.54 -14.45
N ASN A 3 11.80 -0.56 -15.14
CA ASN A 3 10.83 -1.15 -16.04
C ASN A 3 10.03 -2.24 -15.30
N TYR A 4 8.76 -1.97 -15.05
CA TYR A 4 7.89 -2.90 -14.34
C TYR A 4 7.28 -3.97 -15.25
N GLY A 5 7.44 -3.84 -16.56
CA GLY A 5 6.87 -4.78 -17.50
C GLY A 5 5.39 -4.57 -17.72
N LYS A 6 4.68 -5.67 -17.90
CA LYS A 6 3.24 -5.66 -18.18
C LYS A 6 2.44 -6.31 -17.07
N CYS A 7 1.19 -5.88 -16.92
CA CYS A 7 0.25 -6.49 -16.00
C CYS A 7 -0.02 -7.94 -16.42
N GLU A 8 0.05 -8.87 -15.49
CA GLU A 8 -0.19 -10.29 -15.76
C GLU A 8 -1.64 -10.56 -16.10
N ILE A 9 -2.55 -9.73 -15.62
CA ILE A 9 -3.99 -9.91 -15.85
C ILE A 9 -4.43 -9.27 -17.16
N CYS A 10 -4.04 -8.02 -17.38
CA CYS A 10 -4.51 -7.22 -18.52
C CYS A 10 -3.54 -7.19 -19.69
N ASN A 11 -2.30 -7.64 -19.47
CA ASN A 11 -1.21 -7.56 -20.45
C ASN A 11 -0.93 -6.12 -20.91
N THR A 12 -1.30 -5.14 -20.11
CA THR A 12 -1.09 -3.72 -20.36
C THR A 12 0.22 -3.28 -19.72
N PRO A 13 1.02 -2.44 -20.36
CA PRO A 13 2.24 -1.93 -19.74
C PRO A 13 1.94 -1.20 -18.44
N LEU A 14 2.74 -1.47 -17.41
CA LEU A 14 2.60 -0.84 -16.11
C LEU A 14 3.23 0.55 -16.14
N GLU A 15 2.57 1.51 -15.51
CA GLU A 15 3.05 2.88 -15.39
C GLU A 15 3.66 3.10 -14.01
N GLU A 16 4.80 3.80 -13.96
CA GLU A 16 5.43 4.14 -12.69
C GLU A 16 4.65 5.26 -12.00
N LYS A 17 4.25 5.02 -10.76
CA LYS A 17 3.55 6.00 -9.93
C LYS A 17 3.99 5.85 -8.48
N ASN A 18 3.86 6.92 -7.72
CA ASN A 18 4.01 6.85 -6.26
C ASN A 18 2.67 6.47 -5.65
N ILE A 19 2.69 5.49 -4.79
CA ILE A 19 1.48 4.99 -4.12
C ILE A 19 1.63 5.05 -2.60
N GLN A 20 0.51 4.91 -1.92
CA GLN A 20 0.48 4.66 -0.48
C GLN A 20 0.24 3.18 -0.26
N GLN A 21 0.94 2.61 0.71
CA GLN A 21 0.72 1.25 1.15
C GLN A 21 0.48 1.20 2.65
N ASP A 22 -0.47 0.38 3.06
CA ASP A 22 -0.82 0.20 4.46
C ASP A 22 -0.38 -1.18 4.94
N PHE A 23 0.11 -1.22 6.18
CA PHE A 23 0.59 -2.45 6.80
C PHE A 23 0.07 -2.54 8.23
N TRP A 24 -0.32 -3.74 8.63
CA TRP A 24 -0.70 -4.01 10.02
C TRP A 24 0.47 -4.65 10.74
N ILE A 25 1.01 -3.93 11.72
CA ILE A 25 2.13 -4.40 12.53
C ILE A 25 1.66 -4.43 13.98
N LYS A 26 1.52 -5.63 14.54
CA LYS A 26 1.10 -5.80 15.95
C LYS A 26 -0.14 -4.97 16.29
N ASP A 27 -1.20 -5.17 15.51
CA ASP A 27 -2.48 -4.48 15.68
C ASP A 27 -2.43 -2.96 15.47
N ARG A 28 -1.35 -2.47 14.88
CA ARG A 28 -1.17 -1.07 14.57
C ARG A 28 -1.10 -0.88 13.06
N LEU A 29 -1.88 0.05 12.55
CA LEU A 29 -1.86 0.39 11.14
C LEU A 29 -0.74 1.39 10.87
N VAL A 30 0.14 1.06 9.94
CA VAL A 30 1.21 1.93 9.47
C VAL A 30 1.01 2.18 7.99
N VAL A 31 0.99 3.45 7.59
CA VAL A 31 0.86 3.84 6.19
C VAL A 31 2.18 4.43 5.72
N ILE A 32 2.69 3.92 4.61
CA ILE A 32 3.90 4.45 3.97
C ILE A 32 3.47 5.12 2.68
N GLU A 33 3.81 6.39 2.53
CA GLU A 33 3.47 7.15 1.33
C GLU A 33 4.65 7.28 0.38
N LYS A 34 4.35 7.69 -0.85
CA LYS A 34 5.35 7.94 -1.89
C LYS A 34 6.19 6.72 -2.21
N VAL A 35 5.56 5.56 -2.22
CA VAL A 35 6.23 4.31 -2.59
C VAL A 35 6.22 4.18 -4.10
N PRO A 36 7.41 4.10 -4.75
CA PRO A 36 7.44 3.89 -6.20
C PRO A 36 6.90 2.52 -6.57
N ALA A 37 6.00 2.49 -7.52
CA ALA A 37 5.36 1.24 -7.95
C ALA A 37 4.97 1.31 -9.42
N GLY A 38 4.83 0.15 -10.02
CA GLY A 38 4.21 0.00 -11.33
C GLY A 38 2.73 -0.24 -11.16
N VAL A 39 1.90 0.56 -11.80
CA VAL A 39 0.44 0.49 -11.67
C VAL A 39 -0.18 0.23 -13.03
N CYS A 40 -1.07 -0.76 -13.09
CA CYS A 40 -1.83 -1.02 -14.32
C CYS A 40 -2.93 0.04 -14.47
N PRO A 41 -2.93 0.79 -15.60
CA PRO A 41 -3.96 1.81 -15.79
C PRO A 41 -5.36 1.25 -16.02
N GLN A 42 -5.48 -0.03 -16.32
CA GLN A 42 -6.79 -0.66 -16.57
C GLN A 42 -7.39 -1.29 -15.33
N CYS A 43 -6.65 -2.14 -14.63
CA CYS A 43 -7.21 -2.88 -13.50
C CYS A 43 -6.72 -2.39 -12.13
N GLY A 44 -5.75 -1.49 -12.10
CA GLY A 44 -5.20 -0.97 -10.84
C GLY A 44 -4.21 -1.89 -10.14
N GLU A 45 -3.80 -2.98 -10.77
CA GLU A 45 -2.78 -3.87 -10.22
C GLU A 45 -1.51 -3.09 -9.89
N LYS A 46 -0.92 -3.35 -8.74
CA LYS A 46 0.27 -2.64 -8.26
C LYS A 46 1.42 -3.61 -8.04
N VAL A 47 2.59 -3.24 -8.54
CA VAL A 47 3.80 -4.05 -8.40
C VAL A 47 4.92 -3.16 -7.86
N VAL A 48 5.60 -3.62 -6.82
CA VAL A 48 6.78 -2.95 -6.25
C VAL A 48 8.00 -3.78 -6.58
N ASN A 49 9.12 -3.12 -6.91
CA ASN A 49 10.34 -3.89 -7.14
C ASN A 49 10.95 -4.38 -5.82
N ALA A 50 11.84 -5.39 -5.92
CA ALA A 50 12.41 -6.05 -4.75
C ALA A 50 13.17 -5.07 -3.84
N LYS A 51 13.88 -4.13 -4.42
CA LYS A 51 14.67 -3.17 -3.65
C LYS A 51 13.79 -2.23 -2.82
N VAL A 52 12.69 -1.77 -3.41
CA VAL A 52 11.69 -0.97 -2.69
C VAL A 52 11.07 -1.80 -1.57
N GLY A 53 10.74 -3.06 -1.85
CA GLY A 53 10.22 -3.96 -0.83
C GLY A 53 11.17 -4.15 0.34
N GLU A 54 12.47 -4.25 0.08
CA GLU A 54 13.48 -4.34 1.14
C GLU A 54 13.53 -3.07 1.98
N HIS A 55 13.47 -1.90 1.36
CA HIS A 55 13.45 -0.63 2.08
C HIS A 55 12.21 -0.51 2.96
N ILE A 56 11.06 -0.94 2.46
CA ILE A 56 9.81 -0.96 3.23
C ILE A 56 9.97 -1.86 4.46
N ALA A 57 10.55 -3.04 4.28
CA ALA A 57 10.77 -3.96 5.41
C ALA A 57 11.66 -3.34 6.47
N GLU A 58 12.70 -2.62 6.08
CA GLU A 58 13.57 -1.91 7.02
C GLU A 58 12.83 -0.81 7.79
N LEU A 59 12.00 -0.04 7.09
CA LEU A 59 11.18 1.01 7.73
C LEU A 59 10.23 0.41 8.77
N LEU A 60 9.62 -0.72 8.45
CA LEU A 60 8.66 -1.36 9.34
C LEU A 60 9.31 -2.00 10.57
N LYS A 61 10.61 -2.28 10.52
CA LYS A 61 11.37 -2.79 11.67
C LYS A 61 11.80 -1.70 12.64
N ASP A 62 11.83 -0.45 12.19
CA ASP A 62 12.30 0.67 13.00
C ASP A 62 11.14 1.26 13.81
N SER A 63 10.95 0.73 15.01
CA SER A 63 9.87 1.17 15.89
C SER A 63 10.01 2.62 16.33
N ASN A 64 11.23 3.11 16.47
CA ASN A 64 11.45 4.53 16.82
C ASN A 64 10.97 5.45 15.72
N ARG A 65 11.28 5.11 14.48
CA ARG A 65 10.85 5.88 13.32
C ARG A 65 9.33 5.92 13.21
N ILE A 66 8.68 4.79 13.44
CA ILE A 66 7.23 4.69 13.42
C ILE A 66 6.62 5.56 14.52
N ASN A 67 7.18 5.50 15.73
CA ASN A 67 6.67 6.26 16.87
C ASN A 67 6.84 7.77 16.70
N GLU A 68 7.88 8.19 16.00
CA GLU A 68 8.15 9.61 15.75
C GLU A 68 7.45 10.17 14.52
N ALA A 69 6.90 9.31 13.67
CA ALA A 69 6.25 9.74 12.45
C ALA A 69 4.95 10.51 12.74
N PRO A 70 4.62 11.51 11.90
CA PRO A 70 3.32 12.17 12.02
C PRO A 70 2.19 11.17 11.80
N THR A 71 1.08 11.38 12.47
CA THR A 71 -0.08 10.51 12.32
C THR A 71 -1.13 11.15 11.42
N ILE A 72 -1.94 10.29 10.81
CA ILE A 72 -3.10 10.71 10.02
C ILE A 72 -4.36 10.14 10.64
N SER A 73 -5.48 10.80 10.40
CA SER A 73 -6.77 10.28 10.83
C SER A 73 -7.36 9.42 9.74
N VAL A 74 -7.82 8.24 10.12
CA VAL A 74 -8.43 7.29 9.20
C VAL A 74 -9.83 6.96 9.70
N PRO A 75 -10.87 7.06 8.85
CA PRO A 75 -12.19 6.58 9.24
C PRO A 75 -12.12 5.11 9.65
N PHE A 76 -12.66 4.82 10.81
CA PHE A 76 -12.62 3.47 11.38
C PHE A 76 -14.04 3.03 11.65
N ILE A 77 -14.64 2.37 10.67
CA ILE A 77 -16.06 2.05 10.68
C ILE A 77 -16.24 0.61 11.14
N LYS A 78 -17.08 0.45 12.15
CA LYS A 78 -17.44 -0.87 12.63
C LYS A 78 -18.39 -1.52 11.62
N TYR A 79 -18.10 -2.75 11.23
CA TYR A 79 -19.00 -3.49 10.37
C TYR A 79 -20.23 -3.90 11.14
N GLU A 80 -21.37 -3.38 10.73
CA GLU A 80 -22.67 -3.74 11.30
C GLU A 80 -23.64 -3.91 10.14
N VAL A 81 -24.31 -5.05 10.12
CA VAL A 81 -25.37 -5.28 9.16
C VAL A 81 -26.69 -4.92 9.85
N GLU A 82 -27.36 -3.88 9.33
CA GLU A 82 -28.70 -3.60 9.79
C GLU A 82 -29.61 -4.73 9.36
N THR A 83 -30.24 -5.38 10.34
CA THR A 83 -31.22 -6.39 10.06
C THR A 83 -32.47 -5.69 9.60
N VAL A 84 -32.72 -5.73 8.30
CA VAL A 84 -33.99 -5.24 7.77
C VAL A 84 -35.03 -6.30 8.06
N VAL A 85 -35.92 -6.00 8.98
CA VAL A 85 -37.07 -6.86 9.22
C VAL A 85 -38.09 -6.55 8.16
N VAL A 86 -38.29 -7.51 7.31
CA VAL A 86 -39.28 -7.39 6.24
C VAL A 86 -40.60 -7.98 6.71
#